data_e6bd3c950e029c9fa89f5c29fade201c
#
_entry.id   e6bd3c950e029c9fa89f5c29fade201c
#
_cell.length_a   1.000
_cell.length_b   1.000
_cell.length_c   1.000
_cell.angle_alpha   90.00
_cell.angle_beta   90.00
_cell.angle_gamma   90.00
#
_symmetry.space_group_name_H-M   'P 1'
#
loop_
_entity.id
_entity.type
_entity.pdbx_description
1 polymer ?
#
loop_
_entity_poly.entity_id
_entity_poly.type
_entity_poly.pdbx_seq_one_letter_code
_entity_poly.pdbx_strand_id
1 'polypeptide(L)'
;MSLAQVLFYLMGLITLGSALIVAVSDNLVRSIFMFFVTLFGLAGLYVLALADFVAVTQIVIYVGGILVLILFAFMLSGKDALTAAQQQKTKFISLDNLPAILLTVMFLIVMLNVVFKTDADNLQWIKAAANFKSQTGNNQSTINNIGINLMTRYLLPFEAISVLLMLSLVGAAHLSRKEHLR
;
A
#
# COMPACT_ATOMS: atom_id res chain seq x y z
N MET A 1 3.81 -27.89 10.17
CA MET A 1 3.79 -26.56 9.55
C MET A 1 5.05 -26.39 8.75
N SER A 2 4.94 -26.01 7.48
CA SER A 2 6.13 -25.71 6.68
C SER A 2 6.76 -24.39 7.16
N LEU A 3 8.08 -24.23 6.99
CA LEU A 3 8.79 -23.00 7.34
C LEU A 3 8.11 -21.75 6.70
N ALA A 4 7.66 -21.89 5.45
CA ALA A 4 6.96 -20.84 4.73
C ALA A 4 5.64 -20.42 5.40
N GLN A 5 4.87 -21.36 5.93
CA GLN A 5 3.65 -21.08 6.67
C GLN A 5 3.91 -20.30 7.97
N VAL A 6 4.95 -20.69 8.69
CA VAL A 6 5.33 -19.98 9.93
C VAL A 6 5.75 -18.55 9.61
N LEU A 7 6.58 -18.35 8.57
CA LEU A 7 6.98 -17.02 8.14
C LEU A 7 5.78 -16.17 7.68
N PHE A 8 4.83 -16.77 6.95
CA PHE A 8 3.62 -16.08 6.51
C PHE A 8 2.79 -15.57 7.69
N TYR A 9 2.50 -16.42 8.68
CA TYR A 9 1.76 -16.00 9.86
C TYR A 9 2.50 -14.96 10.68
N LEU A 10 3.81 -15.08 10.81
CA LEU A 10 4.63 -14.10 11.51
C LEU A 10 4.61 -12.74 10.82
N MET A 11 4.83 -12.69 9.51
CA MET A 11 4.74 -11.46 8.71
C MET A 11 3.33 -10.85 8.74
N GLY A 12 2.29 -11.68 8.65
CA GLY A 12 0.90 -11.24 8.76
C GLY A 12 0.60 -10.63 10.13
N LEU A 13 1.07 -11.24 11.20
CA LEU A 13 0.87 -10.74 12.56
C LEU A 13 1.60 -9.41 12.79
N ILE A 14 2.84 -9.30 12.31
CA ILE A 14 3.60 -8.04 12.39
C ILE A 14 2.88 -6.93 11.61
N THR A 15 2.44 -7.21 10.38
CA THR A 15 1.76 -6.24 9.52
C THR A 15 0.45 -5.76 10.14
N LEU A 16 -0.40 -6.68 10.59
CA LEU A 16 -1.69 -6.34 11.21
C LEU A 16 -1.51 -5.66 12.57
N GLY A 17 -0.57 -6.14 13.39
CA GLY A 17 -0.28 -5.56 14.69
C GLY A 17 0.24 -4.14 14.58
N SER A 18 1.20 -3.89 13.67
CA SER A 18 1.71 -2.54 13.42
C SER A 18 0.65 -1.61 12.82
N ALA A 19 -0.20 -2.09 11.92
CA ALA A 19 -1.31 -1.33 11.34
C ALA A 19 -2.34 -0.90 12.42
N LEU A 20 -2.66 -1.79 13.34
CA LEU A 20 -3.54 -1.47 14.47
C LEU A 20 -2.92 -0.39 15.38
N ILE A 21 -1.62 -0.49 15.65
CA ILE A 21 -0.92 0.54 16.45
C ILE A 21 -0.95 1.90 15.73
N VAL A 22 -0.76 1.93 14.40
CA VAL A 22 -0.91 3.16 13.61
C VAL A 22 -2.30 3.77 13.77
N ALA A 23 -3.34 2.94 13.70
CA ALA A 23 -4.73 3.40 13.77
C ALA A 23 -5.10 3.97 15.16
N VAL A 24 -4.53 3.42 16.24
CA VAL A 24 -4.88 3.79 17.63
C VAL A 24 -3.95 4.85 18.21
N SER A 25 -2.76 5.05 17.62
CA SER A 25 -1.74 5.92 18.18
C SER A 25 -2.07 7.41 17.99
N ASP A 26 -2.12 8.17 19.08
CA ASP A 26 -2.26 9.62 19.07
C ASP A 26 -0.95 10.35 18.73
N ASN A 27 0.18 9.65 18.73
CA ASN A 27 1.49 10.23 18.46
C ASN A 27 1.89 10.04 17.00
N LEU A 28 1.92 11.16 16.24
CA LEU A 28 2.22 11.14 14.81
C LEU A 28 3.58 10.50 14.48
N VAL A 29 4.61 10.82 15.26
CA VAL A 29 5.96 10.27 15.02
C VAL A 29 5.96 8.76 15.20
N ARG A 30 5.33 8.26 16.28
CA ARG A 30 5.18 6.82 16.53
C ARG A 30 4.36 6.16 15.42
N SER A 31 3.27 6.80 14.97
CA SER A 31 2.44 6.29 13.88
C SER A 31 3.22 6.13 12.58
N ILE A 32 4.08 7.09 12.23
CA ILE A 32 4.92 6.99 11.01
C ILE A 32 5.91 5.83 11.11
N PHE A 33 6.55 5.64 12.28
CA PHE A 33 7.44 4.49 12.47
C PHE A 33 6.71 3.15 12.41
N MET A 34 5.52 3.06 13.01
CA MET A 34 4.71 1.84 12.91
C MET A 34 4.17 1.62 11.51
N PHE A 35 3.88 2.69 10.77
CA PHE A 35 3.50 2.61 9.36
C PHE A 35 4.65 2.11 8.49
N PHE A 36 5.90 2.51 8.78
CA PHE A 36 7.07 1.92 8.16
C PHE A 36 7.10 0.39 8.34
N VAL A 37 6.90 -0.09 9.58
CA VAL A 37 6.87 -1.53 9.87
C VAL A 37 5.74 -2.23 9.12
N THR A 38 4.57 -1.61 9.05
CA THR A 38 3.42 -2.14 8.30
C THR A 38 3.73 -2.31 6.81
N LEU A 39 4.29 -1.27 6.17
CA LEU A 39 4.63 -1.31 4.75
C LEU A 39 5.74 -2.31 4.44
N PHE A 40 6.72 -2.43 5.33
CA PHE A 40 7.79 -3.40 5.21
C PHE A 40 7.28 -4.84 5.38
N GLY A 41 6.41 -5.07 6.36
CA GLY A 41 5.74 -6.36 6.55
C GLY A 41 4.89 -6.75 5.34
N LEU A 42 4.19 -5.78 4.73
CA LEU A 42 3.44 -5.99 3.49
C LEU A 42 4.34 -6.41 2.33
N ALA A 43 5.51 -5.77 2.18
CA ALA A 43 6.49 -6.17 1.18
C ALA A 43 6.98 -7.63 1.40
N GLY A 44 7.19 -8.03 2.66
CA GLY A 44 7.52 -9.41 3.00
C GLY A 44 6.42 -10.41 2.61
N LEU A 45 5.14 -10.04 2.79
CA LEU A 45 4.01 -10.86 2.33
C LEU A 45 3.98 -10.99 0.79
N TYR A 46 4.33 -9.93 0.05
CA TYR A 46 4.44 -10.00 -1.41
C TYR A 46 5.55 -10.94 -1.88
N VAL A 47 6.70 -10.95 -1.20
CA VAL A 47 7.78 -11.93 -1.48
C VAL A 47 7.28 -13.35 -1.27
N LEU A 48 6.58 -13.61 -0.16
CA LEU A 48 6.02 -14.93 0.12
C LEU A 48 4.93 -15.35 -0.88
N ALA A 49 4.25 -14.37 -1.49
CA ALA A 49 3.29 -14.59 -2.57
C ALA A 49 3.93 -14.73 -3.97
N LEU A 50 5.28 -14.79 -4.07
CA LEU A 50 6.04 -14.84 -5.31
C LEU A 50 5.78 -13.64 -6.24
N ALA A 51 5.46 -12.48 -5.66
CA ALA A 51 5.23 -11.22 -6.36
C ALA A 51 6.42 -10.27 -6.19
N ASP A 52 7.61 -10.73 -6.58
CA ASP A 52 8.89 -10.04 -6.34
C ASP A 52 8.93 -8.61 -6.86
N PHE A 53 8.39 -8.37 -8.05
CA PHE A 53 8.33 -7.02 -8.63
C PHE A 53 7.49 -6.08 -7.77
N VAL A 54 6.35 -6.56 -7.26
CA VAL A 54 5.46 -5.76 -6.39
C VAL A 54 6.13 -5.50 -5.05
N ALA A 55 6.84 -6.49 -4.50
CA ALA A 55 7.58 -6.32 -3.24
C ALA A 55 8.68 -5.26 -3.36
N VAL A 56 9.45 -5.28 -4.46
CA VAL A 56 10.50 -4.28 -4.71
C VAL A 56 9.90 -2.89 -4.90
N THR A 57 8.84 -2.75 -5.69
CA THR A 57 8.13 -1.48 -5.86
C THR A 57 7.54 -0.97 -4.56
N GLN A 58 7.02 -1.83 -3.71
CA GLN A 58 6.53 -1.47 -2.37
C GLN A 58 7.64 -0.83 -1.52
N ILE A 59 8.82 -1.44 -1.49
CA ILE A 59 9.95 -0.91 -0.71
C ILE A 59 10.48 0.40 -1.32
N VAL A 60 10.72 0.42 -2.62
CA VAL A 60 11.37 1.57 -3.28
C VAL A 60 10.46 2.79 -3.30
N ILE A 61 9.19 2.63 -3.68
CA ILE A 61 8.27 3.75 -3.87
C ILE A 61 7.59 4.15 -2.56
N TYR A 62 6.99 3.19 -1.84
CA TYR A 62 6.21 3.52 -0.63
C TYR A 62 7.10 3.74 0.58
N VAL A 63 8.04 2.83 0.86
CA VAL A 63 8.92 2.94 2.02
C VAL A 63 10.02 3.97 1.77
N GLY A 64 10.74 3.86 0.67
CA GLY A 64 11.89 4.72 0.35
C GLY A 64 11.51 6.09 -0.18
N GLY A 65 10.45 6.21 -0.98
CA GLY A 65 9.99 7.48 -1.56
C GLY A 65 9.01 8.21 -0.64
N ILE A 66 7.78 7.75 -0.61
CA ILE A 66 6.65 8.47 0.01
C ILE A 66 6.83 8.63 1.51
N LEU A 67 7.14 7.54 2.22
CA LEU A 67 7.21 7.57 3.67
C LEU A 67 8.38 8.43 4.17
N VAL A 68 9.54 8.34 3.52
CA VAL A 68 10.70 9.17 3.86
C VAL A 68 10.38 10.64 3.63
N LEU A 69 9.70 11.01 2.53
CA LEU A 69 9.25 12.38 2.28
C LEU A 69 8.28 12.87 3.34
N ILE A 70 7.32 12.05 3.76
CA ILE A 70 6.39 12.38 4.85
C ILE A 70 7.17 12.61 6.15
N LEU A 71 8.14 11.76 6.45
CA LEU A 71 8.97 11.87 7.65
C LEU A 71 9.77 13.18 7.66
N PHE A 72 10.39 13.53 6.53
CA PHE A 72 11.06 14.82 6.37
C PHE A 72 10.12 16.01 6.51
N ALA A 73 8.93 15.93 5.89
CA ALA A 73 7.93 17.00 5.99
C ALA A 73 7.52 17.25 7.44
N PHE A 74 7.33 16.19 8.24
CA PHE A 74 7.02 16.32 9.65
C PHE A 74 8.21 16.84 10.49
N MET A 75 9.42 16.44 10.18
CA MET A 75 10.62 16.97 10.87
C MET A 75 10.82 18.47 10.61
N LEU A 76 10.52 18.93 9.38
CA LEU A 76 10.65 20.33 9.00
C LEU A 76 9.46 21.21 9.43
N SER A 77 8.30 20.61 9.68
CA SER A 77 7.06 21.33 10.02
C SER A 77 7.07 22.00 11.40
N GLY A 78 8.04 21.68 12.27
CA GLY A 78 8.18 22.26 13.60
C GLY A 78 7.22 21.68 14.64
N LYS A 79 7.50 21.99 15.92
CA LYS A 79 6.74 21.45 17.07
C LYS A 79 5.29 21.93 17.10
N ASP A 80 5.02 23.15 16.63
CA ASP A 80 3.70 23.76 16.71
C ASP A 80 2.71 23.10 15.75
N ALA A 81 3.14 22.73 14.54
CA ALA A 81 2.32 21.97 13.61
C ALA A 81 2.05 20.54 14.08
N LEU A 82 3.03 19.92 14.74
CA LEU A 82 2.87 18.59 15.33
C LEU A 82 1.88 18.60 16.50
N THR A 83 1.94 19.61 17.36
CA THR A 83 1.00 19.75 18.49
C THR A 83 -0.40 20.08 18.03
N ALA A 84 -0.56 20.92 17.02
CA ALA A 84 -1.88 21.24 16.42
C ALA A 84 -2.53 19.98 15.80
N ALA A 85 -1.77 19.16 15.11
CA ALA A 85 -2.26 17.91 14.53
C ALA A 85 -2.57 16.84 15.61
N GLN A 86 -1.84 16.85 16.73
CA GLN A 86 -2.08 15.94 17.88
C GLN A 86 -3.30 16.36 18.73
N GLN A 87 -3.68 17.64 18.73
CA GLN A 87 -4.80 18.14 19.53
C GLN A 87 -6.18 17.76 18.96
N GLN A 88 -6.27 17.30 17.72
CA GLN A 88 -7.49 16.73 17.18
C GLN A 88 -7.73 15.31 17.75
N LYS A 89 -8.08 15.25 19.04
CA LYS A 89 -8.58 14.02 19.65
C LYS A 89 -9.92 13.63 19.03
N THR A 90 -9.89 12.85 18.00
CA THR A 90 -11.08 12.15 17.53
C THR A 90 -11.39 11.04 18.53
N LYS A 91 -12.45 11.21 19.30
CA LYS A 91 -13.01 10.10 20.09
C LYS A 91 -13.46 9.02 19.10
N PHE A 92 -12.71 7.93 19.01
CA PHE A 92 -13.00 6.80 18.11
C PHE A 92 -14.41 6.23 18.31
N ILE A 93 -14.95 6.30 19.51
CA ILE A 93 -16.28 5.84 19.87
C ILE A 93 -17.11 7.06 20.29
N SER A 94 -17.57 7.83 19.32
CA SER A 94 -18.61 8.82 19.49
C SER A 94 -19.86 8.32 18.79
N LEU A 95 -21.05 8.64 19.37
CA LEU A 95 -22.33 8.35 18.74
C LEU A 95 -22.43 8.95 17.32
N ASP A 96 -21.70 10.04 17.06
CA ASP A 96 -21.62 10.70 15.75
C ASP A 96 -20.91 9.82 14.69
N ASN A 97 -20.05 8.87 15.12
CA ASN A 97 -19.32 7.97 14.23
C ASN A 97 -20.05 6.62 14.01
N LEU A 98 -21.22 6.45 14.58
CA LEU A 98 -22.01 5.21 14.49
C LEU A 98 -22.27 4.78 13.03
N PRO A 99 -22.64 5.66 12.09
CA PRO A 99 -22.84 5.28 10.69
C PRO A 99 -21.55 4.81 10.03
N ALA A 100 -20.40 5.43 10.34
CA ALA A 100 -19.11 5.01 9.80
C ALA A 100 -18.68 3.64 10.33
N ILE A 101 -18.89 3.38 11.62
CA ILE A 101 -18.59 2.07 12.24
C ILE A 101 -19.45 0.99 11.61
N LEU A 102 -20.76 1.23 11.44
CA LEU A 102 -21.68 0.29 10.83
C LEU A 102 -21.29 -0.05 9.38
N LEU A 103 -20.93 0.97 8.60
CA LEU A 103 -20.47 0.79 7.22
C LEU A 103 -19.17 -0.03 7.17
N THR A 104 -18.22 0.25 8.06
CA THR A 104 -16.95 -0.49 8.14
C THR A 104 -17.18 -1.96 8.51
N VAL A 105 -18.03 -2.24 9.49
CA VAL A 105 -18.39 -3.61 9.90
C VAL A 105 -19.10 -4.34 8.77
N MET A 106 -20.06 -3.69 8.09
CA MET A 106 -20.74 -4.27 6.93
C MET A 106 -19.77 -4.62 5.81
N PHE A 107 -18.84 -3.71 5.50
CA PHE A 107 -17.79 -3.95 4.50
C PHE A 107 -16.90 -5.13 4.90
N LEU A 108 -16.50 -5.21 6.16
CA LEU A 108 -15.68 -6.30 6.68
C LEU A 108 -16.41 -7.64 6.59
N ILE A 109 -17.70 -7.69 6.91
CA ILE A 109 -18.53 -8.91 6.78
C ILE A 109 -18.60 -9.35 5.33
N VAL A 110 -18.81 -8.42 4.37
CA VAL A 110 -18.85 -8.73 2.95
C VAL A 110 -17.50 -9.27 2.49
N MET A 111 -16.38 -8.64 2.87
CA MET A 111 -15.03 -9.11 2.52
C MET A 111 -14.74 -10.50 3.08
N LEU A 112 -15.09 -10.77 4.34
CA LEU A 112 -14.96 -12.10 4.92
C LEU A 112 -15.79 -13.13 4.17
N ASN A 113 -17.05 -12.82 3.85
CA ASN A 113 -17.90 -13.72 3.05
C ASN A 113 -17.29 -14.03 1.68
N VAL A 114 -16.75 -13.03 0.98
CA VAL A 114 -16.07 -13.23 -0.31
C VAL A 114 -14.89 -14.17 -0.12
N VAL A 115 -14.02 -13.92 0.85
CA VAL A 115 -12.82 -14.75 1.09
C VAL A 115 -13.19 -16.20 1.44
N PHE A 116 -14.16 -16.41 2.33
CA PHE A 116 -14.54 -17.77 2.75
C PHE A 116 -15.37 -18.51 1.71
N LYS A 117 -16.15 -17.82 0.89
CA LYS A 117 -17.03 -18.42 -0.11
C LYS A 117 -16.36 -18.63 -1.47
N THR A 118 -15.27 -17.91 -1.73
CA THR A 118 -14.53 -18.04 -2.99
C THR A 118 -13.63 -19.26 -2.92
N ASP A 119 -13.97 -20.28 -3.72
CA ASP A 119 -13.11 -21.44 -3.96
C ASP A 119 -11.99 -21.01 -4.91
N ALA A 120 -10.87 -20.56 -4.34
CA ALA A 120 -9.75 -20.00 -5.09
C ALA A 120 -9.17 -21.00 -6.12
N ASP A 121 -9.23 -22.30 -5.82
CA ASP A 121 -8.70 -23.36 -6.69
C ASP A 121 -9.56 -23.60 -7.92
N ASN A 122 -10.83 -23.16 -7.91
CA ASN A 122 -11.78 -23.36 -8.99
C ASN A 122 -11.96 -22.14 -9.92
N LEU A 123 -11.30 -21.03 -9.64
CA LEU A 123 -11.38 -19.85 -10.49
C LEU A 123 -10.75 -20.11 -11.87
N GLN A 124 -11.54 -19.94 -12.92
CA GLN A 124 -11.12 -20.24 -14.30
C GLN A 124 -9.85 -19.50 -14.72
N TRP A 125 -9.68 -18.25 -14.30
CA TRP A 125 -8.49 -17.46 -14.62
C TRP A 125 -7.23 -17.95 -13.90
N ILE A 126 -7.33 -18.52 -12.69
CA ILE A 126 -6.21 -19.15 -11.99
C ILE A 126 -5.79 -20.43 -12.71
N LYS A 127 -6.77 -21.26 -13.11
CA LYS A 127 -6.51 -22.48 -13.90
C LYS A 127 -5.90 -22.14 -15.27
N ALA A 128 -6.39 -21.11 -15.93
CA ALA A 128 -5.84 -20.64 -17.20
C ALA A 128 -4.39 -20.13 -17.03
N ALA A 129 -4.08 -19.37 -15.97
CA ALA A 129 -2.74 -18.91 -15.68
C ALA A 129 -1.79 -20.05 -15.35
N ALA A 130 -2.22 -21.06 -14.59
CA ALA A 130 -1.45 -22.24 -14.29
C ALA A 130 -1.11 -23.06 -15.55
N ASN A 131 -2.08 -23.24 -16.44
CA ASN A 131 -1.90 -23.92 -17.72
C ASN A 131 -0.95 -23.16 -18.66
N PHE A 132 -1.03 -21.82 -18.69
CA PHE A 132 -0.13 -20.97 -19.47
C PHE A 132 1.30 -21.07 -18.97
N LYS A 133 1.50 -21.09 -17.66
CA LYS A 133 2.82 -21.24 -17.03
C LYS A 133 3.47 -22.60 -17.33
N SER A 134 2.66 -23.66 -17.49
CA SER A 134 3.12 -25.00 -17.84
C SER A 134 3.54 -25.13 -19.32
N GLN A 135 2.94 -24.33 -20.21
CA GLN A 135 3.21 -24.38 -21.65
C GLN A 135 4.38 -23.49 -22.08
N THR A 136 4.63 -22.42 -21.37
CA THR A 136 5.66 -21.44 -21.74
C THR A 136 6.91 -21.63 -20.86
N GLY A 137 7.63 -22.70 -21.06
CA GLY A 137 8.83 -23.10 -20.31
C GLY A 137 9.48 -22.01 -19.44
N ASN A 138 9.76 -22.34 -18.25
CA ASN A 138 10.13 -21.64 -17.01
C ASN A 138 11.16 -20.49 -17.04
N ASN A 139 11.52 -19.87 -18.15
CA ASN A 139 12.70 -18.99 -18.23
C ASN A 139 12.45 -17.53 -18.67
N GLN A 140 11.20 -17.08 -18.81
CA GLN A 140 10.98 -15.66 -19.04
C GLN A 140 10.78 -14.95 -17.69
N SER A 141 11.74 -14.13 -17.30
CA SER A 141 11.60 -13.32 -16.09
C SER A 141 10.34 -12.45 -16.22
N THR A 142 9.50 -12.48 -15.21
CA THR A 142 8.24 -11.71 -15.13
C THR A 142 8.48 -10.22 -15.42
N ILE A 143 9.66 -9.72 -15.07
CA ILE A 143 10.09 -8.31 -15.28
C ILE A 143 10.22 -7.97 -16.76
N ASN A 144 10.83 -8.84 -17.57
CA ASN A 144 10.95 -8.63 -19.00
C ASN A 144 9.59 -8.56 -19.69
N ASN A 145 8.68 -9.44 -19.30
CA ASN A 145 7.31 -9.46 -19.84
C ASN A 145 6.52 -8.19 -19.47
N ILE A 146 6.73 -7.65 -18.27
CA ILE A 146 6.10 -6.39 -17.85
C ILE A 146 6.59 -5.24 -18.74
N GLY A 147 7.90 -5.13 -18.97
CA GLY A 147 8.48 -4.08 -19.82
C GLY A 147 7.97 -4.15 -21.26
N ILE A 148 7.97 -5.33 -21.87
CA ILE A 148 7.47 -5.53 -23.23
C ILE A 148 5.97 -5.20 -23.32
N ASN A 149 5.17 -5.68 -22.39
CA ASN A 149 3.74 -5.44 -22.37
C ASN A 149 3.39 -3.97 -22.16
N LEU A 150 4.15 -3.22 -21.34
CA LEU A 150 3.98 -1.78 -21.17
C LEU A 150 4.20 -1.02 -22.47
N MET A 151 5.22 -1.42 -23.27
CA MET A 151 5.56 -0.74 -24.53
C MET A 151 4.70 -1.18 -25.73
N THR A 152 3.97 -2.30 -25.61
CA THR A 152 3.17 -2.84 -26.72
C THR A 152 1.68 -2.79 -26.41
N ARG A 153 1.23 -3.59 -25.45
CA ARG A 153 -0.19 -3.81 -25.17
C ARG A 153 -0.79 -2.74 -24.24
N TYR A 154 0.00 -2.19 -23.34
CA TYR A 154 -0.41 -1.22 -22.33
C TYR A 154 0.21 0.16 -22.54
N LEU A 155 0.49 0.54 -23.80
CA LEU A 155 1.06 1.84 -24.14
C LEU A 155 0.18 3.00 -23.69
N LEU A 156 -1.15 2.92 -23.89
CA LEU A 156 -2.10 3.95 -23.50
C LEU A 156 -2.10 4.23 -21.97
N PRO A 157 -2.25 3.23 -21.10
CA PRO A 157 -2.09 3.43 -19.65
C PRO A 157 -0.72 3.97 -19.26
N PHE A 158 0.35 3.53 -19.94
CA PHE A 158 1.71 4.01 -19.70
C PHE A 158 1.85 5.50 -20.02
N GLU A 159 1.30 5.96 -21.14
CA GLU A 159 1.29 7.36 -21.53
C GLU A 159 0.46 8.23 -20.56
N ALA A 160 -0.71 7.73 -20.15
CA ALA A 160 -1.54 8.41 -19.16
C ALA A 160 -0.82 8.61 -17.82
N ILE A 161 -0.07 7.61 -17.34
CA ILE A 161 0.72 7.71 -16.12
C ILE A 161 1.86 8.72 -16.28
N SER A 162 2.51 8.77 -17.45
CA SER A 162 3.58 9.75 -17.70
C SER A 162 3.09 11.19 -17.66
N VAL A 163 1.89 11.46 -18.21
CA VAL A 163 1.23 12.76 -18.13
C VAL A 163 0.85 13.10 -16.68
N LEU A 164 0.33 12.13 -15.91
CA LEU A 164 0.02 12.33 -14.49
C LEU A 164 1.26 12.65 -13.66
N LEU A 165 2.39 11.99 -13.93
CA LEU A 165 3.66 12.30 -13.27
C LEU A 165 4.13 13.73 -13.59
N MET A 166 4.04 14.14 -14.86
CA MET A 166 4.38 15.50 -15.27
C MET A 166 3.49 16.53 -14.57
N LEU A 167 2.17 16.31 -14.56
CA LEU A 167 1.20 17.19 -13.89
C LEU A 167 1.45 17.28 -12.38
N SER A 168 1.77 16.17 -11.71
CA SER A 168 2.07 16.16 -10.29
C SER A 168 3.33 16.97 -9.97
N LEU A 169 4.35 16.88 -10.81
CA LEU A 169 5.61 17.62 -10.64
C LEU A 169 5.42 19.13 -10.87
N VAL A 170 4.67 19.51 -11.90
CA VAL A 170 4.31 20.92 -12.18
C VAL A 170 3.41 21.46 -11.07
N GLY A 171 2.43 20.67 -10.62
CA GLY A 171 1.53 21.04 -9.51
C GLY A 171 2.28 21.27 -8.20
N ALA A 172 3.20 20.38 -7.84
CA ALA A 172 4.04 20.53 -6.66
C ALA A 172 4.92 21.80 -6.75
N ALA A 173 5.53 22.04 -7.89
CA ALA A 173 6.34 23.23 -8.13
C ALA A 173 5.50 24.51 -8.03
N HIS A 174 4.28 24.50 -8.56
CA HIS A 174 3.36 25.64 -8.49
C HIS A 174 2.94 25.94 -7.05
N LEU A 175 2.58 24.93 -6.27
CA LEU A 175 2.20 25.08 -4.86
C LEU A 175 3.36 25.51 -3.96
N SER A 176 4.58 25.11 -4.27
CA SER A 176 5.76 25.50 -3.49
C SER A 176 6.23 26.93 -3.78
N ARG A 177 5.78 27.52 -4.88
CA ARG A 177 6.13 28.88 -5.27
C ARG A 177 5.38 29.89 -4.38
N LYS A 178 6.12 30.62 -3.53
CA LYS A 178 5.55 31.77 -2.80
C LYS A 178 4.98 32.76 -3.80
N GLU A 179 3.66 32.98 -3.78
CA GLU A 179 3.07 34.15 -4.43
C GLU A 179 3.63 35.38 -3.75
N HIS A 180 4.48 36.14 -4.45
CA HIS A 180 4.70 37.53 -4.13
C HIS A 180 3.40 38.26 -4.46
N LEU A 181 2.52 38.38 -3.47
CA LEU A 181 1.45 39.34 -3.52
C LEU A 181 2.10 40.73 -3.67
N ARG A 182 1.97 41.30 -4.85
CA ARG A 182 2.20 42.70 -5.13
C ARG A 182 1.05 43.51 -4.63
#